data_7d695151c383aabfddaba5918beec010
#
_entry.id   7d695151c383aabfddaba5918beec010
#
_cell.length_a   1.000
_cell.length_b   1.000
_cell.length_c   1.000
_cell.angle_alpha   90.00
_cell.angle_beta   90.00
_cell.angle_gamma   90.00
#
_symmetry.space_group_name_H-M   'P 1'
#
loop_
_entity.id
_entity.type
_entity.pdbx_description
1 polymer ?
#
loop_
_entity_poly.entity_id
_entity_poly.type
_entity_poly.pdbx_seq_one_letter_code
_entity_poly.pdbx_strand_id
1 'polypeptide(L)'
;YTLANAYYYNFLSVEQIKSIYYDLIINDKKDEIIFKSKDKAIMLTKVMFQCSRVYTSDENRYCMEYLANLLKTALTKKLITQDDLYTNESSVIKNICKNKELSDKWEAFCHFHQVDISHNKKAGYYKINAKHRYFNPMIGNQRIINQSPKFKSELNSFLGDHFDRYVKVT
;
A
#
# COMPACT_ATOMS: atom_id res chain seq x y z
N TYR A 1 1.94 -3.27 -11.07
CA TYR A 1 1.75 -2.25 -10.00
C TYR A 1 3.08 -1.79 -9.41
N THR A 2 3.96 -2.67 -8.90
CA THR A 2 5.21 -2.27 -8.22
C THR A 2 6.10 -1.36 -9.08
N LEU A 3 6.31 -1.66 -10.36
CA LEU A 3 7.11 -0.82 -11.25
C LEU A 3 6.46 0.54 -11.53
N ALA A 4 5.13 0.58 -11.69
CA ALA A 4 4.40 1.84 -11.87
C ALA A 4 4.49 2.72 -10.62
N ASN A 5 4.32 2.13 -9.44
CA ASN A 5 4.47 2.85 -8.17
C ASN A 5 5.92 3.27 -7.90
N ALA A 6 6.90 2.44 -8.29
CA ALA A 6 8.31 2.79 -8.21
C ALA A 6 8.65 4.03 -9.06
N TYR A 7 8.02 4.17 -10.22
CA TYR A 7 8.13 5.37 -11.05
C TYR A 7 7.45 6.57 -10.37
N TYR A 8 6.21 6.40 -9.94
CA TYR A 8 5.42 7.46 -9.32
C TYR A 8 6.08 8.05 -8.07
N TYR A 9 6.69 7.19 -7.24
CA TYR A 9 7.40 7.61 -6.02
C TYR A 9 8.88 7.97 -6.26
N ASN A 10 9.36 7.98 -7.50
CA ASN A 10 10.76 8.23 -7.86
C ASN A 10 11.76 7.27 -7.18
N PHE A 11 11.37 6.02 -6.91
CA PHE A 11 12.25 4.99 -6.37
C PHE A 11 13.15 4.36 -7.43
N LEU A 12 12.73 4.38 -8.68
CA LEU A 12 13.48 3.88 -9.85
C LEU A 12 13.37 4.84 -11.03
N SER A 13 14.47 4.96 -11.78
CA SER A 13 14.45 5.62 -13.09
C SER A 13 13.75 4.77 -14.15
N VAL A 14 13.38 5.40 -15.26
CA VAL A 14 12.79 4.70 -16.42
C VAL A 14 13.72 3.60 -16.94
N GLU A 15 15.04 3.86 -16.99
CA GLU A 15 16.06 2.90 -17.43
C GLU A 15 16.14 1.69 -16.51
N GLN A 16 16.08 1.93 -15.20
CA GLN A 16 16.05 0.86 -14.19
C GLN A 16 14.79 0.01 -14.33
N ILE A 17 13.63 0.63 -14.51
CA ILE A 17 12.34 -0.06 -14.73
C ILE A 17 12.42 -0.93 -15.98
N LYS A 18 12.88 -0.37 -17.11
CA LYS A 18 13.08 -1.13 -18.35
C LYS A 18 14.04 -2.30 -18.15
N SER A 19 15.15 -2.08 -17.43
CA SER A 19 16.13 -3.13 -17.16
C SER A 19 15.55 -4.29 -16.34
N ILE A 20 14.66 -4.01 -15.39
CA ILE A 20 13.95 -5.03 -14.62
C ILE A 20 12.93 -5.75 -15.52
N TYR A 21 12.15 -5.00 -16.30
CA TYR A 21 11.12 -5.58 -17.17
C TYR A 21 11.70 -6.56 -18.19
N TYR A 22 12.80 -6.20 -18.85
CA TYR A 22 13.46 -7.07 -19.83
C TYR A 22 14.25 -8.23 -19.22
N ASP A 23 14.43 -8.24 -17.90
CA ASP A 23 15.04 -9.35 -17.17
C ASP A 23 14.03 -10.46 -16.84
N LEU A 24 12.73 -10.17 -16.96
CA LEU A 24 11.66 -11.14 -16.69
C LEU A 24 11.57 -12.17 -17.83
N ILE A 25 11.43 -13.43 -17.47
CA ILE A 25 11.14 -14.54 -18.38
C ILE A 25 10.10 -15.47 -17.77
N ILE A 26 9.50 -16.30 -18.60
CA ILE A 26 8.66 -17.41 -18.14
C ILE A 26 9.59 -18.60 -17.89
N ASN A 27 9.40 -19.32 -16.78
CA ASN A 27 10.18 -20.52 -16.48
C ASN A 27 9.85 -21.67 -17.47
N ASP A 28 10.66 -22.74 -17.45
CA ASP A 28 10.50 -23.86 -18.38
C ASP A 28 9.16 -24.60 -18.26
N LYS A 29 8.55 -24.58 -17.06
CA LYS A 29 7.22 -25.14 -16.80
C LYS A 29 6.07 -24.27 -17.30
N LYS A 30 6.36 -23.03 -17.69
CA LYS A 30 5.39 -22.01 -18.14
C LYS A 30 4.30 -21.67 -17.11
N ASP A 31 4.60 -21.82 -15.82
CA ASP A 31 3.67 -21.57 -14.72
C ASP A 31 4.05 -20.38 -13.85
N GLU A 32 5.26 -19.82 -14.01
CA GLU A 32 5.72 -18.67 -13.22
C GLU A 32 6.63 -17.73 -14.03
N ILE A 33 6.50 -16.41 -13.74
CA ILE A 33 7.45 -15.41 -14.23
C ILE A 33 8.63 -15.36 -13.27
N ILE A 34 9.83 -15.51 -13.78
CA ILE A 34 11.08 -15.54 -13.04
C ILE A 34 12.05 -14.48 -13.57
N PHE A 35 13.15 -14.26 -12.85
CA PHE A 35 14.22 -13.36 -13.27
C PHE A 35 15.40 -14.13 -13.87
N LYS A 36 16.04 -13.52 -14.89
CA LYS A 36 17.32 -14.00 -15.41
C LYS A 36 18.46 -13.73 -14.43
N SER A 37 18.44 -12.53 -13.79
CA SER A 37 19.51 -12.08 -12.93
C SER A 37 19.07 -11.81 -11.49
N LYS A 38 19.95 -12.16 -10.55
CA LYS A 38 19.76 -11.99 -9.12
C LYS A 38 19.63 -10.51 -8.72
N ASP A 39 20.41 -9.66 -9.35
CA ASP A 39 20.45 -8.24 -9.01
C ASP A 39 19.13 -7.54 -9.33
N LYS A 40 18.50 -7.88 -10.46
CA LYS A 40 17.20 -7.34 -10.84
C LYS A 40 16.07 -7.84 -9.94
N ALA A 41 16.12 -9.10 -9.56
CA ALA A 41 15.18 -9.67 -8.60
C ALA A 41 15.30 -8.97 -7.22
N ILE A 42 16.52 -8.77 -6.71
CA ILE A 42 16.76 -8.02 -5.47
C ILE A 42 16.30 -6.57 -5.58
N MET A 43 16.62 -5.90 -6.69
CA MET A 43 16.24 -4.51 -6.93
C MET A 43 14.71 -4.35 -6.86
N LEU A 44 13.96 -5.16 -7.60
CA LEU A 44 12.49 -5.08 -7.58
C LEU A 44 11.91 -5.36 -6.19
N THR A 45 12.47 -6.33 -5.45
CA THR A 45 11.97 -6.66 -4.11
C THR A 45 12.25 -5.54 -3.10
N LYS A 46 13.42 -4.90 -3.17
CA LYS A 46 13.74 -3.73 -2.32
C LYS A 46 12.78 -2.57 -2.58
N VAL A 47 12.47 -2.32 -3.83
CA VAL A 47 11.46 -1.31 -4.21
C VAL A 47 10.08 -1.71 -3.70
N MET A 48 9.72 -2.99 -3.73
CA MET A 48 8.48 -3.45 -3.13
C MET A 48 8.43 -3.18 -1.61
N PHE A 49 9.53 -3.33 -0.89
CA PHE A 49 9.59 -2.95 0.53
C PHE A 49 9.36 -1.44 0.72
N GLN A 50 9.96 -0.59 -0.13
CA GLN A 50 9.73 0.86 -0.09
C GLN A 50 8.25 1.20 -0.36
N CYS A 51 7.67 0.65 -1.42
CA CYS A 51 6.24 0.82 -1.70
C CYS A 51 5.36 0.32 -0.55
N SER A 52 5.67 -0.84 0.02
CA SER A 52 4.93 -1.39 1.16
C SER A 52 4.99 -0.48 2.38
N ARG A 53 6.14 0.14 2.67
CA ARG A 53 6.25 1.14 3.76
C ARG A 53 5.36 2.35 3.53
N VAL A 54 5.24 2.82 2.29
CA VAL A 54 4.29 3.90 1.95
C VAL A 54 2.86 3.44 2.24
N TYR A 55 2.47 2.25 1.77
CA TYR A 55 1.10 1.74 1.94
C TYR A 55 0.75 1.44 3.40
N THR A 56 1.74 1.09 4.22
CA THR A 56 1.55 0.78 5.64
C THR A 56 1.97 1.92 6.56
N SER A 57 2.25 3.12 6.02
CA SER A 57 2.53 4.29 6.84
C SER A 57 1.38 4.62 7.78
N ASP A 58 1.68 5.28 8.87
CA ASP A 58 0.68 5.70 9.87
C ASP A 58 -0.41 6.56 9.25
N GLU A 59 -0.01 7.52 8.44
CA GLU A 59 -0.92 8.39 7.69
C GLU A 59 -1.85 7.59 6.78
N ASN A 60 -1.28 6.75 5.90
CA ASN A 60 -2.09 5.98 4.94
C ASN A 60 -3.06 5.03 5.64
N ARG A 61 -2.63 4.34 6.71
CA ARG A 61 -3.50 3.45 7.50
C ARG A 61 -4.66 4.21 8.12
N TYR A 62 -4.38 5.38 8.70
CA TYR A 62 -5.43 6.23 9.28
C TYR A 62 -6.41 6.71 8.19
N CYS A 63 -5.90 7.27 7.10
CA CYS A 63 -6.70 7.76 5.99
C CYS A 63 -7.62 6.68 5.41
N MET A 64 -7.12 5.47 5.23
CA MET A 64 -7.92 4.34 4.74
C MET A 64 -9.04 3.95 5.71
N GLU A 65 -8.77 3.89 7.00
CA GLU A 65 -9.80 3.59 8.01
C GLU A 65 -10.84 4.71 8.12
N TYR A 66 -10.38 5.96 8.09
CA TYR A 66 -11.25 7.13 8.12
C TYR A 66 -12.20 7.14 6.92
N LEU A 67 -11.66 6.97 5.72
CA LEU A 67 -12.44 6.91 4.49
C LEU A 67 -13.43 5.73 4.51
N ALA A 68 -13.00 4.55 4.96
CA ALA A 68 -13.87 3.38 5.08
C ALA A 68 -15.07 3.66 6.03
N ASN A 69 -14.84 4.33 7.15
CA ASN A 69 -15.90 4.69 8.10
C ASN A 69 -16.85 5.76 7.52
N LEU A 70 -16.32 6.71 6.77
CA LEU A 70 -17.13 7.72 6.06
C LEU A 70 -18.03 7.05 5.02
N LEU A 71 -17.50 6.15 4.20
CA LEU A 71 -18.27 5.41 3.19
C LEU A 71 -19.33 4.49 3.83
N LYS A 72 -18.98 3.77 4.91
CA LYS A 72 -19.95 2.95 5.67
C LYS A 72 -21.10 3.81 6.20
N THR A 73 -20.80 5.00 6.71
CA THR A 73 -21.82 5.93 7.20
C THR A 73 -22.72 6.41 6.05
N ALA A 74 -22.14 6.73 4.90
CA ALA A 74 -22.89 7.13 3.71
C ALA A 74 -23.83 6.01 3.20
N LEU A 75 -23.37 4.75 3.21
CA LEU A 75 -24.17 3.57 2.90
C LEU A 75 -25.33 3.41 3.89
N THR A 76 -25.07 3.51 5.20
CA THR A 76 -26.07 3.40 6.26
C THR A 76 -27.14 4.49 6.13
N LYS A 77 -26.72 5.72 5.80
CA LYS A 77 -27.65 6.84 5.55
C LYS A 77 -28.32 6.77 4.15
N LYS A 78 -28.05 5.74 3.35
CA LYS A 78 -28.57 5.55 1.98
C LYS A 78 -28.28 6.72 1.04
N LEU A 79 -27.18 7.42 1.24
CA LEU A 79 -26.70 8.47 0.35
C LEU A 79 -25.97 7.91 -0.87
N ILE A 80 -25.41 6.72 -0.70
CA ILE A 80 -24.82 5.90 -1.75
C ILE A 80 -25.26 4.45 -1.57
N THR A 81 -25.12 3.66 -2.63
CA THR A 81 -25.35 2.21 -2.66
C THR A 81 -24.04 1.46 -2.81
N GLN A 82 -24.06 0.12 -2.68
CA GLN A 82 -22.90 -0.72 -2.98
C GLN A 82 -22.44 -0.55 -4.45
N ASP A 83 -23.40 -0.44 -5.38
CA ASP A 83 -23.12 -0.29 -6.80
C ASP A 83 -22.43 1.04 -7.11
N ASP A 84 -22.74 2.11 -6.38
CA ASP A 84 -22.08 3.41 -6.54
C ASP A 84 -20.56 3.32 -6.29
N LEU A 85 -20.08 2.39 -5.43
CA LEU A 85 -18.65 2.18 -5.16
C LEU A 85 -17.88 1.62 -6.37
N TYR A 86 -18.58 1.11 -7.38
CA TYR A 86 -17.99 0.64 -8.65
C TYR A 86 -18.10 1.68 -9.77
N THR A 87 -18.58 2.88 -9.47
CA THR A 87 -18.67 3.99 -10.41
C THR A 87 -17.46 4.92 -10.30
N ASN A 88 -17.58 6.17 -10.73
CA ASN A 88 -16.51 7.15 -10.60
C ASN A 88 -16.55 7.87 -9.24
N GLU A 89 -15.37 8.23 -8.78
CA GLU A 89 -15.16 8.91 -7.50
C GLU A 89 -15.97 10.19 -7.36
N SER A 90 -16.03 11.02 -8.39
CA SER A 90 -16.74 12.31 -8.38
C SER A 90 -18.23 12.14 -8.08
N SER A 91 -18.87 11.09 -8.60
CA SER A 91 -20.29 10.79 -8.33
C SER A 91 -20.50 10.40 -6.87
N VAL A 92 -19.61 9.56 -6.32
CA VAL A 92 -19.66 9.14 -4.91
C VAL A 92 -19.49 10.34 -3.99
N ILE A 93 -18.48 11.17 -4.21
CA ILE A 93 -18.22 12.38 -3.44
C ILE A 93 -19.43 13.33 -3.49
N LYS A 94 -19.97 13.59 -4.69
CA LYS A 94 -21.15 14.44 -4.85
C LYS A 94 -22.35 13.96 -4.04
N ASN A 95 -22.56 12.65 -3.96
CA ASN A 95 -23.65 12.08 -3.17
C ASN A 95 -23.38 12.17 -1.67
N ILE A 96 -22.19 11.92 -1.22
CA ILE A 96 -21.76 12.07 0.19
C ILE A 96 -21.93 13.52 0.65
N CYS A 97 -21.51 14.49 -0.16
CA CYS A 97 -21.56 15.91 0.17
C CYS A 97 -22.97 16.52 0.19
N LYS A 98 -24.02 15.78 -0.19
CA LYS A 98 -25.42 16.20 0.06
C LYS A 98 -25.77 16.21 1.54
N ASN A 99 -25.04 15.49 2.39
CA ASN A 99 -25.21 15.49 3.83
C ASN A 99 -24.12 16.37 4.46
N LYS A 100 -24.54 17.42 5.19
CA LYS A 100 -23.60 18.42 5.75
C LYS A 100 -22.52 17.80 6.64
N GLU A 101 -22.90 16.88 7.55
CA GLU A 101 -21.95 16.22 8.45
C GLU A 101 -20.86 15.44 7.67
N LEU A 102 -21.27 14.72 6.60
CA LEU A 102 -20.33 13.93 5.80
C LEU A 102 -19.52 14.81 4.84
N SER A 103 -20.08 15.93 4.38
CA SER A 103 -19.36 16.96 3.62
C SER A 103 -18.20 17.55 4.44
N ASP A 104 -18.47 17.90 5.70
CA ASP A 104 -17.44 18.44 6.60
C ASP A 104 -16.35 17.40 6.90
N LYS A 105 -16.74 16.12 7.07
CA LYS A 105 -15.78 15.02 7.24
C LYS A 105 -14.95 14.77 5.99
N TRP A 106 -15.53 14.87 4.81
CA TRP A 106 -14.81 14.76 3.54
C TRP A 106 -13.81 15.91 3.37
N GLU A 107 -14.23 17.13 3.65
CA GLU A 107 -13.35 18.29 3.60
C GLU A 107 -12.17 18.15 4.56
N ALA A 108 -12.42 17.73 5.81
CA ALA A 108 -11.37 17.46 6.78
C ALA A 108 -10.38 16.39 6.25
N PHE A 109 -10.89 15.31 5.64
CA PHE A 109 -10.06 14.26 5.04
C PHE A 109 -9.14 14.80 3.93
N CYS A 110 -9.64 15.69 3.09
CA CYS A 110 -8.85 16.31 2.02
C CYS A 110 -7.71 17.21 2.54
N HIS A 111 -7.79 17.67 3.78
CA HIS A 111 -6.81 18.56 4.41
C HIS A 111 -5.92 17.86 5.45
N PHE A 112 -5.99 16.54 5.56
CA PHE A 112 -5.12 15.78 6.46
C PHE A 112 -3.65 15.97 6.08
N HIS A 113 -2.81 16.41 7.02
CA HIS A 113 -1.40 16.69 6.78
C HIS A 113 -0.50 16.46 8.00
N GLN A 114 -1.05 16.28 9.21
CA GLN A 114 -0.28 16.12 10.43
C GLN A 114 -0.60 14.79 11.10
N VAL A 115 0.42 13.97 11.32
CA VAL A 115 0.31 12.67 12.00
C VAL A 115 0.63 12.83 13.48
N ASP A 116 -0.27 12.40 14.35
CA ASP A 116 -0.06 12.28 15.79
C ASP A 116 -0.12 10.81 16.21
N ILE A 117 0.82 10.40 17.06
CA ILE A 117 0.99 9.02 17.51
C ILE A 117 0.79 8.92 19.01
N SER A 118 0.11 7.86 19.46
CA SER A 118 -0.08 7.55 20.87
C SER A 118 0.09 6.07 21.13
N HIS A 119 0.73 5.72 22.24
CA HIS A 119 0.79 4.34 22.72
C HIS A 119 -0.46 3.93 23.50
N ASN A 120 -1.28 4.91 23.91
CA ASN A 120 -2.53 4.70 24.64
C ASN A 120 -3.73 5.02 23.74
N LYS A 121 -4.83 4.28 23.95
CA LYS A 121 -6.10 4.57 23.26
C LYS A 121 -6.63 5.95 23.65
N LYS A 122 -6.91 6.79 22.67
CA LYS A 122 -7.53 8.10 22.83
C LYS A 122 -8.69 8.25 21.85
N ALA A 123 -9.60 9.18 22.11
CA ALA A 123 -10.71 9.48 21.21
C ALA A 123 -10.19 9.99 19.84
N GLY A 124 -10.73 9.44 18.77
CA GLY A 124 -10.33 9.79 17.40
C GLY A 124 -9.03 9.15 16.91
N TYR A 125 -8.38 8.32 17.73
CA TYR A 125 -7.19 7.56 17.31
C TYR A 125 -7.58 6.13 16.93
N TYR A 126 -7.00 5.64 15.85
CA TYR A 126 -7.18 4.27 15.38
C TYR A 126 -5.90 3.47 15.55
N LYS A 127 -6.03 2.21 15.99
CA LYS A 127 -4.96 1.22 15.94
C LYS A 127 -5.28 0.27 14.80
N ILE A 128 -4.52 0.38 13.70
CA ILE A 128 -4.80 -0.34 12.46
C ILE A 128 -3.62 -1.24 12.15
N ASN A 129 -3.86 -2.54 12.15
CA ASN A 129 -2.88 -3.53 11.75
C ASN A 129 -2.89 -3.68 10.22
N ALA A 130 -1.78 -3.39 9.60
CA ALA A 130 -1.58 -3.61 8.18
C ALA A 130 -0.75 -4.89 7.96
N LYS A 131 -0.88 -5.48 6.77
CA LYS A 131 -0.04 -6.60 6.35
C LYS A 131 1.04 -6.08 5.41
N HIS A 132 2.30 -6.37 5.72
CA HIS A 132 3.38 -6.15 4.80
C HIS A 132 3.16 -6.93 3.50
N ARG A 133 3.32 -6.23 2.37
CA ARG A 133 3.25 -6.84 1.04
C ARG A 133 4.65 -7.02 0.51
N TYR A 134 4.98 -8.25 0.17
CA TYR A 134 6.25 -8.60 -0.46
C TYR A 134 6.07 -9.79 -1.39
N PHE A 135 7.03 -10.01 -2.24
CA PHE A 135 7.15 -11.24 -3.02
C PHE A 135 8.57 -11.78 -2.90
N ASN A 136 8.70 -13.08 -3.08
CA ASN A 136 9.97 -13.78 -3.04
C ASN A 136 10.23 -14.35 -4.44
N PRO A 137 10.87 -13.56 -5.33
CA PRO A 137 11.03 -13.92 -6.72
C PRO A 137 11.89 -15.16 -6.89
N MET A 138 11.70 -15.85 -8.00
CA MET A 138 12.47 -17.02 -8.40
C MET A 138 13.53 -16.64 -9.43
N ILE A 139 14.70 -17.30 -9.32
CA ILE A 139 15.81 -17.21 -10.25
C ILE A 139 16.21 -18.64 -10.57
N GLY A 140 16.05 -19.03 -11.84
CA GLY A 140 16.13 -20.45 -12.20
C GLY A 140 15.09 -21.24 -11.40
N ASN A 141 15.52 -22.25 -10.66
CA ASN A 141 14.64 -23.13 -9.89
C ASN A 141 14.63 -22.80 -8.37
N GLN A 142 15.12 -21.65 -7.95
CA GLN A 142 15.25 -21.32 -6.52
C GLN A 142 14.72 -19.94 -6.20
N ARG A 143 14.05 -19.82 -5.05
CA ARG A 143 13.64 -18.52 -4.48
C ARG A 143 14.85 -17.74 -4.00
N ILE A 144 14.82 -16.41 -4.21
CA ILE A 144 15.94 -15.53 -3.87
C ILE A 144 16.30 -15.56 -2.38
N ILE A 145 15.33 -15.78 -1.50
CA ILE A 145 15.56 -15.91 -0.05
C ILE A 145 16.53 -17.06 0.28
N ASN A 146 16.55 -18.10 -0.54
CA ASN A 146 17.43 -19.26 -0.37
C ASN A 146 18.83 -19.03 -0.95
N GLN A 147 18.95 -18.03 -1.82
CA GLN A 147 20.21 -17.72 -2.53
C GLN A 147 20.97 -16.54 -1.93
N SER A 148 20.35 -15.77 -1.02
CA SER A 148 20.94 -14.55 -0.48
C SER A 148 20.65 -14.41 1.02
N PRO A 149 21.61 -14.78 1.90
CA PRO A 149 21.51 -14.55 3.34
C PRO A 149 21.25 -13.08 3.69
N LYS A 150 21.90 -12.17 2.96
CA LYS A 150 21.70 -10.72 3.13
C LYS A 150 20.24 -10.34 2.85
N PHE A 151 19.68 -10.80 1.75
CA PHE A 151 18.28 -10.55 1.41
C PHE A 151 17.32 -11.15 2.46
N LYS A 152 17.60 -12.37 2.94
CA LYS A 152 16.83 -13.00 4.01
C LYS A 152 16.81 -12.15 5.28
N SER A 153 17.94 -11.59 5.67
CA SER A 153 18.05 -10.68 6.82
C SER A 153 17.26 -9.39 6.60
N GLU A 154 17.37 -8.76 5.43
CA GLU A 154 16.60 -7.55 5.07
C GLU A 154 15.09 -7.81 5.08
N LEU A 155 14.64 -8.96 4.57
CA LEU A 155 13.23 -9.37 4.61
C LEU A 155 12.73 -9.58 6.04
N ASN A 156 13.52 -10.27 6.88
CA ASN A 156 13.13 -10.49 8.28
C ASN A 156 13.03 -9.17 9.04
N SER A 157 13.95 -8.25 8.82
CA SER A 157 13.88 -6.89 9.39
C SER A 157 12.63 -6.14 8.93
N PHE A 158 12.31 -6.21 7.63
CA PHE A 158 11.10 -5.59 7.07
C PHE A 158 9.82 -6.18 7.67
N LEU A 159 9.75 -7.50 7.84
CA LEU A 159 8.59 -8.19 8.43
C LEU A 159 8.49 -7.99 9.95
N GLY A 160 9.58 -7.61 10.61
CA GLY A 160 9.62 -7.29 12.03
C GLY A 160 9.04 -5.93 12.40
N ASP A 161 8.71 -5.10 11.44
CA ASP A 161 8.02 -3.83 11.70
C ASP A 161 6.60 -4.09 12.21
N HIS A 162 6.30 -3.64 13.43
CA HIS A 162 4.99 -3.79 14.06
C HIS A 162 4.25 -2.45 14.13
N PHE A 163 2.92 -2.51 13.90
CA PHE A 163 2.03 -1.33 13.93
C PHE A 163 1.36 -1.15 15.30
N ASP A 164 2.11 -1.37 16.38
CA ASP A 164 1.56 -1.40 17.75
C ASP A 164 1.43 0.00 18.36
N ARG A 165 0.72 0.87 17.65
CA ARG A 165 0.45 2.24 18.07
C ARG A 165 -0.90 2.74 17.55
N TYR A 166 -1.46 3.71 18.25
CA TYR A 166 -2.66 4.43 17.84
C TYR A 166 -2.25 5.67 17.05
N VAL A 167 -2.97 5.97 15.98
CA VAL A 167 -2.68 7.07 15.06
C VAL A 167 -3.92 7.94 14.88
N LYS A 168 -3.71 9.25 14.80
CA LYS A 168 -4.67 10.24 14.35
C LYS A 168 -3.98 11.12 13.30
N VAL A 169 -4.73 11.51 12.28
CA VAL A 169 -4.29 12.51 11.29
C VAL A 169 -5.26 13.68 11.33
N THR A 170 -4.70 14.89 11.31
CA THR A 170 -5.46 16.15 11.35
C THR A 170 -4.97 17.12 10.28
#